data_f6f2cf9f32d0e04ad4e15440be22c934
#
_entry.id   f6f2cf9f32d0e04ad4e15440be22c934
#
_cell.length_a   1.000
_cell.length_b   1.000
_cell.length_c   1.000
_cell.angle_alpha   90.00
_cell.angle_beta   90.00
_cell.angle_gamma   90.00
#
_symmetry.space_group_name_H-M   'P 1'
#
loop_
_entity.id
_entity.type
_entity.pdbx_description
1 polymer ?
#
loop_
_entity_poly.entity_id
_entity_poly.type
_entity_poly.pdbx_seq_one_letter_code
_entity_poly.pdbx_strand_id
1 'polypeptide(L)'
;MINNINMAYVAGLFDGEGSIQYKQYMRKRKHNIKPYPTWSIRMEIAMTEKAPLVFVMETLGCGTVNSRKVRPGRKKQWRWRCCHQDAYYSALLLQPYAHVKIQKLNKIIEHYTNRKNMFKFDDKIVRLEDFRKNDELG
;
A
#
# COMPACT_ATOMS: atom_id res chain seq x y z
N MET A 1 7.63 8.20 17.14
CA MET A 1 6.51 9.14 17.11
C MET A 1 6.26 9.63 15.70
N ILE A 2 5.02 9.59 15.23
CA ILE A 2 4.65 10.04 13.89
C ILE A 2 4.60 11.57 13.90
N ASN A 3 5.36 12.20 12.98
CA ASN A 3 5.37 13.64 12.83
C ASN A 3 4.26 14.05 11.86
N ASN A 4 3.25 14.76 12.34
CA ASN A 4 2.10 15.17 11.54
C ASN A 4 2.47 16.11 10.40
N ILE A 5 3.45 16.98 10.60
CA ILE A 5 3.92 17.89 9.55
C ILE A 5 4.58 17.12 8.42
N ASN A 6 5.46 16.17 8.77
CA ASN A 6 6.11 15.33 7.78
C ASN A 6 5.11 14.46 7.06
N MET A 7 4.13 13.92 7.78
CA MET A 7 3.11 13.07 7.17
C MET A 7 2.23 13.88 6.21
N ALA A 8 1.87 15.10 6.56
CA ALA A 8 1.10 15.97 5.67
C ALA A 8 1.88 16.30 4.39
N TYR A 9 3.19 16.53 4.50
CA TYR A 9 4.04 16.75 3.33
C TYR A 9 4.06 15.54 2.42
N VAL A 10 4.27 14.36 2.99
CA VAL A 10 4.31 13.11 2.21
C VAL A 10 2.96 12.85 1.54
N ALA A 11 1.86 13.11 2.24
CA ALA A 11 0.51 12.94 1.68
C ALA A 11 0.28 13.90 0.51
N GLY A 12 0.71 15.15 0.62
CA GLY A 12 0.61 16.12 -0.46
C GLY A 12 1.45 15.71 -1.67
N LEU A 13 2.66 15.25 -1.43
CA LEU A 13 3.53 14.76 -2.50
C LEU A 13 2.90 13.55 -3.18
N PHE A 14 2.33 12.63 -2.41
CA PHE A 14 1.67 11.45 -2.95
C PHE A 14 0.42 11.82 -3.74
N ASP A 15 -0.36 12.79 -3.26
CA ASP A 15 -1.53 13.27 -4.00
C ASP A 15 -1.16 13.81 -5.37
N GLY A 16 -0.02 14.51 -5.48
CA GLY A 16 0.41 15.12 -6.72
C GLY A 16 1.16 14.20 -7.66
N GLU A 17 2.06 13.40 -7.12
CA GLU A 17 3.03 12.63 -7.91
C GLU A 17 2.89 11.11 -7.73
N GLY A 18 2.07 10.67 -6.79
CA GLY A 18 1.93 9.26 -6.49
C GLY A 18 1.02 8.52 -7.45
N SER A 19 1.18 7.22 -7.48
CA SER A 19 0.28 6.32 -8.19
C SER A 19 -0.03 5.11 -7.32
N ILE A 20 -1.22 4.57 -7.51
CA ILE A 20 -1.70 3.40 -6.81
C ILE A 20 -2.08 2.35 -7.83
N GLN A 21 -1.55 1.15 -7.67
CA GLN A 21 -2.01 -0.01 -8.40
C GLN A 21 -2.83 -0.87 -7.45
N TYR A 22 -4.08 -1.09 -7.81
CA TYR A 22 -5.00 -1.94 -7.05
C TYR A 22 -5.79 -2.73 -8.08
N LYS A 23 -5.32 -3.95 -8.35
CA LYS A 23 -5.99 -4.81 -9.34
C LYS A 23 -5.87 -6.27 -8.98
N GLN A 24 -6.84 -7.03 -9.42
CA GLN A 24 -6.83 -8.47 -9.33
C GLN A 24 -6.39 -9.05 -10.66
N TYR A 25 -5.57 -10.09 -10.60
CA TYR A 25 -5.16 -10.81 -11.78
C TYR A 25 -5.14 -12.31 -11.49
N MET A 26 -5.23 -13.10 -12.56
CA MET A 26 -5.19 -14.55 -12.42
C MET A 26 -3.74 -15.02 -12.48
N ARG A 27 -3.32 -15.71 -11.45
CA ARG A 27 -1.98 -16.29 -11.38
C ARG A 27 -2.05 -17.79 -11.58
N LYS A 28 -1.18 -18.29 -12.45
CA LYS A 28 -1.07 -19.71 -12.73
C LYS A 28 0.24 -20.24 -12.16
N ARG A 29 0.15 -21.12 -11.19
CA ARG A 29 1.30 -21.90 -10.76
C ARG A 29 1.48 -23.04 -11.74
N LYS A 30 2.68 -23.56 -11.91
CA LYS A 30 3.11 -24.73 -12.67
C LYS A 30 1.99 -25.56 -13.35
N HIS A 31 2.39 -26.44 -14.27
CA HIS A 31 1.53 -27.29 -15.07
C HIS A 31 0.30 -27.86 -14.34
N ASN A 32 -0.86 -27.80 -14.99
CA ASN A 32 -2.11 -28.46 -14.60
C ASN A 32 -2.83 -27.97 -13.35
N ILE A 33 -2.47 -26.80 -12.81
CA ILE A 33 -3.18 -26.21 -11.69
C ILE A 33 -4.10 -25.10 -12.21
N LYS A 34 -5.33 -25.06 -11.71
CA LYS A 34 -6.26 -23.99 -12.08
C LYS A 34 -5.69 -22.62 -11.69
N PRO A 35 -5.80 -21.61 -12.56
CA PRO A 35 -5.44 -20.25 -12.19
C PRO A 35 -6.22 -19.81 -10.96
N TYR A 36 -5.59 -19.03 -10.11
CA TYR A 36 -6.24 -18.49 -8.92
C TYR A 36 -6.12 -16.97 -8.89
N PRO A 37 -7.11 -16.27 -8.31
CA PRO A 37 -7.05 -14.82 -8.23
C PRO A 37 -5.98 -14.36 -7.26
N THR A 38 -5.23 -13.34 -7.68
CA THR A 38 -4.18 -12.72 -6.88
C THR A 38 -4.32 -11.21 -7.00
N TRP A 39 -4.06 -10.50 -5.91
CA TRP A 39 -4.11 -9.05 -5.91
C TRP A 39 -2.72 -8.46 -6.08
N SER A 40 -2.64 -7.40 -6.90
CA SER A 40 -1.46 -6.56 -7.01
C SER A 40 -1.80 -5.22 -6.39
N ILE A 41 -1.21 -4.94 -5.24
CA ILE A 41 -1.47 -3.72 -4.48
C ILE A 41 -0.14 -3.03 -4.25
N ARG A 42 0.00 -1.83 -4.79
CA ARG A 42 1.27 -1.14 -4.81
C ARG A 42 1.05 0.37 -4.79
N MET A 43 1.90 1.05 -4.05
CA MET A 43 1.98 2.51 -4.03
C MET A 43 3.36 2.92 -4.52
N GLU A 44 3.42 3.99 -5.29
CA GLU A 44 4.66 4.39 -5.95
C GLU A 44 4.70 5.91 -6.14
N ILE A 45 5.88 6.48 -5.99
CA ILE A 45 6.17 7.87 -6.38
C ILE A 45 7.45 7.83 -7.23
N ALA A 46 7.40 8.44 -8.42
CA ALA A 46 8.56 8.55 -9.29
C ALA A 46 8.92 10.01 -9.50
N MET A 47 10.20 10.33 -9.37
CA MET A 47 10.70 11.71 -9.50
C MET A 47 12.12 11.69 -10.03
N THR A 48 12.55 12.83 -10.60
CA THR A 48 13.94 13.01 -10.97
C THR A 48 14.84 13.30 -9.76
N GLU A 49 14.25 13.74 -8.64
CA GLU A 49 14.96 14.03 -7.41
C GLU A 49 14.87 12.84 -6.45
N LYS A 50 16.01 12.39 -5.95
CA LYS A 50 16.05 11.25 -5.03
C LYS A 50 15.69 11.65 -3.59
N ALA A 51 16.15 12.79 -3.13
CA ALA A 51 16.04 13.19 -1.73
C ALA A 51 14.58 13.19 -1.20
N PRO A 52 13.58 13.71 -1.93
CA PRO A 52 12.20 13.65 -1.45
C PRO A 52 11.70 12.21 -1.28
N LEU A 53 12.15 11.27 -2.11
CA LEU A 53 11.74 9.88 -2.01
C LEU A 53 12.37 9.18 -0.82
N VAL A 54 13.60 9.51 -0.49
CA VAL A 54 14.24 9.01 0.74
C VAL A 54 13.47 9.52 1.96
N PHE A 55 13.05 10.80 1.92
CA PHE A 55 12.24 11.38 2.99
C PHE A 55 10.91 10.63 3.14
N VAL A 56 10.26 10.27 2.03
CA VAL A 56 9.02 9.48 2.05
C VAL A 56 9.26 8.14 2.74
N MET A 57 10.32 7.45 2.33
CA MET A 57 10.66 6.15 2.89
C MET A 57 10.92 6.23 4.39
N GLU A 58 11.67 7.22 4.82
CA GLU A 58 11.97 7.41 6.24
C GLU A 58 10.74 7.80 7.06
N THR A 59 9.90 8.66 6.50
CA THR A 59 8.69 9.13 7.18
C THR A 59 7.65 8.02 7.33
N LEU A 60 7.43 7.24 6.27
CA LEU A 60 6.50 6.12 6.31
C LEU A 60 7.09 4.88 6.99
N GLY A 61 8.41 4.77 7.04
CA GLY A 61 9.08 3.65 7.65
C GLY A 61 9.04 2.36 6.83
N CYS A 62 8.71 2.45 5.54
CA CYS A 62 8.63 1.28 4.67
C CYS A 62 8.87 1.66 3.21
N GLY A 63 8.97 0.64 2.37
CA GLY A 63 9.21 0.81 0.96
C GLY A 63 10.69 0.84 0.62
N THR A 64 10.98 0.97 -0.67
CA THR A 64 12.34 1.02 -1.19
C THR A 64 12.48 2.17 -2.17
N VAL A 65 13.69 2.75 -2.25
CA VAL A 65 14.00 3.79 -3.21
C VAL A 65 15.06 3.25 -4.17
N ASN A 66 14.72 3.16 -5.43
CA ASN A 66 15.60 2.62 -6.47
C ASN A 66 15.61 3.54 -7.69
N SER A 67 16.68 3.47 -8.47
CA SER A 67 16.71 4.15 -9.75
C SER A 67 15.85 3.40 -10.77
N ARG A 68 15.19 4.15 -11.62
CA ARG A 68 14.36 3.61 -12.69
C ARG A 68 15.10 3.75 -14.02
N LYS A 69 15.07 2.70 -14.85
CA LYS A 69 15.63 2.77 -16.21
C LYS A 69 14.85 3.80 -17.02
N VAL A 70 15.60 4.66 -17.71
CA VAL A 70 15.03 5.67 -18.62
C VAL A 70 15.68 5.54 -19.98
N ARG A 71 14.99 6.08 -20.99
CA ARG A 71 15.54 6.10 -22.36
C ARG A 71 16.80 6.97 -22.41
N PRO A 72 17.76 6.66 -23.29
CA PRO A 72 18.94 7.51 -23.46
C PRO A 72 18.56 8.97 -23.72
N GLY A 73 19.32 9.89 -23.11
CA GLY A 73 19.08 11.32 -23.25
C GLY A 73 18.08 11.91 -22.26
N ARG A 74 17.43 11.10 -21.43
CA ARG A 74 16.52 11.59 -20.39
C ARG A 74 17.19 11.58 -19.03
N LYS A 75 16.74 12.48 -18.14
CA LYS A 75 17.23 12.53 -16.77
C LYS A 75 16.91 11.22 -16.05
N LYS A 76 17.85 10.77 -15.21
CA LYS A 76 17.66 9.62 -14.35
C LYS A 76 16.48 9.85 -13.43
N GLN A 77 15.61 8.85 -13.31
CA GLN A 77 14.47 8.90 -12.40
C GLN A 77 14.68 7.95 -11.25
N TRP A 78 14.13 8.33 -10.11
CA TRP A 78 14.10 7.53 -8.90
C TRP A 78 12.66 7.17 -8.58
N ARG A 79 12.49 6.07 -7.86
CA ARG A 79 11.16 5.56 -7.52
C ARG A 79 11.16 5.04 -6.10
N TRP A 80 10.22 5.56 -5.29
CA TRP A 80 9.84 4.94 -4.04
C TRP A 80 8.65 4.04 -4.33
N ARG A 81 8.67 2.83 -3.77
CA ARG A 81 7.60 1.85 -3.98
C ARG A 81 7.42 1.02 -2.73
N CYS A 82 6.16 0.74 -2.38
CA CYS A 82 5.82 -0.25 -1.39
C CYS A 82 4.64 -1.10 -1.89
N CYS A 83 4.51 -2.30 -1.36
CA CYS A 83 3.55 -3.28 -1.84
C CYS A 83 2.84 -3.96 -0.68
N HIS A 84 1.64 -4.47 -0.95
CA HIS A 84 0.88 -5.34 -0.05
C HIS A 84 0.71 -4.75 1.36
N GLN A 85 1.20 -5.41 2.41
CA GLN A 85 1.02 -4.95 3.78
C GLN A 85 1.61 -3.57 4.02
N ASP A 86 2.74 -3.27 3.41
CA ASP A 86 3.36 -1.95 3.51
C ASP A 86 2.49 -0.88 2.84
N ALA A 87 1.83 -1.21 1.74
CA ALA A 87 0.90 -0.29 1.09
C ALA A 87 -0.32 -0.04 1.98
N TYR A 88 -0.83 -1.06 2.66
CA TYR A 88 -1.90 -0.91 3.62
C TYR A 88 -1.49 0.03 4.76
N TYR A 89 -0.33 -0.22 5.36
CA TYR A 89 0.20 0.60 6.44
C TYR A 89 0.38 2.05 5.99
N SER A 90 0.98 2.27 4.82
CA SER A 90 1.18 3.60 4.27
C SER A 90 -0.15 4.30 3.99
N ALA A 91 -1.14 3.57 3.46
CA ALA A 91 -2.46 4.12 3.20
C ALA A 91 -3.13 4.61 4.49
N LEU A 92 -3.01 3.85 5.57
CA LEU A 92 -3.54 4.27 6.87
C LEU A 92 -2.90 5.57 7.36
N LEU A 93 -1.58 5.71 7.18
CA LEU A 93 -0.86 6.90 7.60
C LEU A 93 -1.21 8.13 6.76
N LEU A 94 -1.42 7.95 5.47
CA LEU A 94 -1.67 9.04 4.54
C LEU A 94 -3.14 9.45 4.47
N GLN A 95 -4.06 8.54 4.77
CA GLN A 95 -5.49 8.76 4.63
C GLN A 95 -5.99 10.06 5.26
N PRO A 96 -5.60 10.41 6.50
CA PRO A 96 -6.12 11.63 7.14
C PRO A 96 -5.74 12.93 6.43
N TYR A 97 -4.69 12.90 5.60
CA TYR A 97 -4.17 14.10 4.93
C TYR A 97 -4.39 14.09 3.42
N ALA A 98 -4.85 12.99 2.86
CA ALA A 98 -5.00 12.84 1.42
C ALA A 98 -6.27 13.53 0.92
N HIS A 99 -6.20 14.10 -0.26
CA HIS A 99 -7.35 14.72 -0.94
C HIS A 99 -7.62 14.07 -2.29
N VAL A 100 -6.61 14.03 -3.15
CA VAL A 100 -6.78 13.52 -4.52
C VAL A 100 -6.85 12.01 -4.55
N LYS A 101 -5.98 11.33 -3.81
CA LYS A 101 -5.86 9.87 -3.82
C LYS A 101 -6.72 9.16 -2.76
N ILE A 102 -7.55 9.92 -2.03
CA ILE A 102 -8.27 9.38 -0.87
C ILE A 102 -9.12 8.16 -1.20
N GLN A 103 -9.81 8.16 -2.34
CA GLN A 103 -10.67 7.04 -2.72
C GLN A 103 -9.87 5.77 -2.98
N LYS A 104 -8.74 5.89 -3.66
CA LYS A 104 -7.87 4.73 -3.93
C LYS A 104 -7.19 4.22 -2.67
N LEU A 105 -6.79 5.13 -1.77
CA LEU A 105 -6.25 4.74 -0.46
C LEU A 105 -7.29 3.97 0.34
N ASN A 106 -8.54 4.42 0.31
CA ASN A 106 -9.62 3.73 1.00
C ASN A 106 -9.86 2.33 0.45
N LYS A 107 -9.70 2.12 -0.84
CA LYS A 107 -9.82 0.77 -1.43
C LYS A 107 -8.76 -0.18 -0.88
N ILE A 108 -7.52 0.29 -0.72
CA ILE A 108 -6.47 -0.50 -0.11
C ILE A 108 -6.82 -0.81 1.35
N ILE A 109 -7.25 0.20 2.09
CA ILE A 109 -7.59 0.05 3.50
C ILE A 109 -8.73 -0.95 3.67
N GLU A 110 -9.80 -0.82 2.90
CA GLU A 110 -10.93 -1.75 2.94
C GLU A 110 -10.52 -3.18 2.59
N HIS A 111 -9.67 -3.33 1.59
CA HIS A 111 -9.19 -4.64 1.16
C HIS A 111 -8.54 -5.40 2.32
N TYR A 112 -7.60 -4.77 3.01
CA TYR A 112 -6.88 -5.42 4.10
C TYR A 112 -7.68 -5.46 5.40
N THR A 113 -8.53 -4.47 5.65
CA THR A 113 -9.42 -4.49 6.79
C THR A 113 -10.38 -5.66 6.71
N ASN A 114 -10.99 -5.86 5.54
CA ASN A 114 -11.90 -6.98 5.33
C ASN A 114 -11.17 -8.33 5.46
N ARG A 115 -9.95 -8.43 4.93
CA ARG A 115 -9.16 -9.67 5.05
C ARG A 115 -8.71 -9.92 6.48
N LYS A 116 -8.37 -8.87 7.23
CA LYS A 116 -8.00 -9.00 8.65
C LYS A 116 -9.19 -9.35 9.53
N ASN A 117 -10.37 -8.87 9.15
CA ASN A 117 -11.60 -9.16 9.88
C ASN A 117 -12.17 -10.55 9.57
N MET A 118 -11.55 -11.22 8.60
CA MET A 118 -11.97 -12.54 8.16
C MET A 118 -10.77 -13.49 8.25
N PHE A 119 -11.00 -14.66 8.86
CA PHE A 119 -9.99 -15.71 8.85
C PHE A 119 -10.69 -17.07 8.89
N LYS A 120 -9.98 -18.08 8.40
CA LYS A 120 -10.50 -19.43 8.34
C LYS A 120 -10.13 -20.15 9.64
N PHE A 121 -11.13 -20.66 10.31
CA PHE A 121 -10.97 -21.42 11.55
C PHE A 121 -11.78 -22.70 11.42
N ASP A 122 -11.13 -23.86 11.48
CA ASP A 122 -11.78 -25.17 11.31
C ASP A 122 -12.73 -25.20 10.10
N ASP A 123 -12.24 -24.76 8.94
CA ASP A 123 -12.98 -24.66 7.68
C ASP A 123 -14.18 -23.69 7.71
N LYS A 124 -14.29 -22.90 8.75
CA LYS A 124 -15.28 -21.83 8.83
C LYS A 124 -14.60 -20.48 8.74
N ILE A 125 -15.25 -19.55 8.06
CA ILE A 125 -14.79 -18.18 7.99
C ILE A 125 -15.46 -17.41 9.11
N VAL A 126 -14.64 -16.82 10.00
CA VAL A 126 -15.13 -16.08 11.17
C VAL A 126 -14.60 -14.66 11.07
N ARG A 127 -15.45 -13.68 11.38
CA ARG A 127 -15.04 -12.28 11.38
C ARG A 127 -14.22 -11.97 12.63
N LEU A 128 -13.17 -11.20 12.46
CA LEU A 128 -12.31 -10.80 13.57
C LEU A 128 -13.09 -10.02 14.64
N GLU A 129 -14.11 -9.27 14.22
CA GLU A 129 -14.96 -8.52 15.14
C GLU A 129 -15.65 -9.43 16.17
N ASP A 130 -16.04 -10.63 15.77
CA ASP A 130 -16.67 -11.58 16.64
C ASP A 130 -15.72 -12.04 17.76
N PHE A 131 -14.44 -12.16 17.43
CA PHE A 131 -13.40 -12.48 18.42
C PHE A 131 -13.15 -11.33 19.39
N ARG A 132 -13.14 -10.09 18.89
CA ARG A 132 -12.94 -8.93 19.73
C ARG A 132 -14.03 -8.77 20.76
N LYS A 133 -15.29 -9.02 20.36
CA LYS A 133 -16.41 -8.98 21.29
C LYS A 133 -16.26 -9.99 22.41
N ASN A 134 -15.80 -11.19 22.09
CA ASN A 134 -15.56 -12.22 23.09
C ASN A 134 -14.43 -11.83 24.04
N ASP A 135 -13.36 -11.22 23.52
CA ASP A 135 -12.24 -10.75 24.34
C ASP A 135 -12.66 -9.61 25.28
N GLU A 136 -13.49 -8.69 24.77
CA GLU A 136 -13.99 -7.57 25.58
C GLU A 136 -14.95 -8.05 26.68
N LEU A 137 -15.69 -9.13 26.43
CA LEU A 137 -16.63 -9.69 27.38
C LEU A 137 -15.99 -10.67 28.36
N GLY A 138 -14.82 -11.14 28.01
CA GLY A 138 -14.02 -12.03 28.82
C GLY A 138 -13.01 -11.33 29.67
#